data_dee619aac6585826d79d721746483554
#
_entry.id   dee619aac6585826d79d721746483554
#
_cell.length_a   1.000
_cell.length_b   1.000
_cell.length_c   1.000
_cell.angle_alpha   90.00
_cell.angle_beta   90.00
_cell.angle_gamma   90.00
#
_symmetry.space_group_name_H-M   'P 1'
#
loop_
_entity.id
_entity.type
_entity.pdbx_description
1 polymer ?
#
loop_
_entity_poly.entity_id
_entity_poly.type
_entity_poly.pdbx_seq_one_letter_code
_entity_poly.pdbx_strand_id
1 'polypeptide(L)'
;MLKFTDLKQQYPDKRSADERKADFGEVYENFIKSNAKEQSSRCSQCGVPYCTVHCPLHNHIPDWLKLAAEDRIEEAYSISSSTNNMPEICGRICPQDRLCEGNCVIEQSGHGSVTIGSVEKYITDKAFEEGWIKPLSIDPKIEKDLSVGIIGAGPAGLAAAEELRKKGYKVHVYDRHDRAGGLLIYGIPNFKLEKDIVERRMSYLENSGINFHLNINIGPVSYTHLRAHETLA
;
A
#
# COMPACT_ATOMS: atom_id res chain seq x y z
N MET A 1 12.41 -20.00 -7.33
CA MET A 1 13.10 -19.21 -6.28
C MET A 1 14.61 -19.36 -6.44
N LEU A 2 15.42 -18.49 -5.80
CA LEU A 2 16.90 -18.49 -5.84
C LEU A 2 17.52 -18.20 -7.22
N LYS A 3 16.77 -17.60 -8.14
CA LYS A 3 17.26 -17.32 -9.50
C LYS A 3 18.09 -16.05 -9.62
N PHE A 4 18.50 -15.43 -8.52
CA PHE A 4 19.24 -14.18 -8.51
C PHE A 4 20.66 -14.29 -9.14
N THR A 5 21.22 -15.50 -9.25
CA THR A 5 22.47 -15.75 -9.95
C THR A 5 22.30 -15.77 -11.47
N ASP A 6 21.14 -16.18 -11.94
CA ASP A 6 20.85 -16.41 -13.36
C ASP A 6 20.09 -15.26 -13.99
N LEU A 7 19.25 -14.57 -13.18
CA LEU A 7 18.43 -13.44 -13.59
C LEU A 7 18.96 -12.15 -12.97
N LYS A 8 19.26 -11.17 -13.79
CA LYS A 8 19.62 -9.82 -13.33
C LYS A 8 18.41 -9.11 -12.75
N GLN A 9 18.68 -8.17 -11.85
CA GLN A 9 17.67 -7.21 -11.40
C GLN A 9 17.14 -6.41 -12.58
N GLN A 10 15.81 -6.30 -12.65
CA GLN A 10 15.13 -5.48 -13.67
C GLN A 10 13.96 -4.75 -13.04
N TYR A 11 13.96 -3.44 -13.19
CA TYR A 11 12.79 -2.59 -12.89
C TYR A 11 11.90 -2.49 -14.15
N PRO A 12 10.63 -2.07 -13.98
CA PRO A 12 9.81 -1.67 -15.13
C PRO A 12 10.51 -0.59 -15.94
N ASP A 13 10.33 -0.61 -17.25
CA ASP A 13 10.89 0.41 -18.13
C ASP A 13 10.28 1.79 -17.82
N LYS A 14 11.03 2.84 -18.10
CA LYS A 14 10.51 4.20 -18.02
C LYS A 14 9.73 4.50 -19.29
N ARG A 15 8.55 5.07 -19.16
CA ARG A 15 7.79 5.64 -20.27
C ARG A 15 8.65 6.69 -21.00
N SER A 16 8.43 6.85 -22.29
CA SER A 16 9.19 7.80 -23.09
C SER A 16 9.11 9.23 -22.54
N ALA A 17 10.12 10.04 -22.82
CA ALA A 17 10.15 11.42 -22.32
C ALA A 17 8.98 12.26 -22.89
N ASP A 18 8.56 11.98 -24.11
CA ASP A 18 7.49 12.73 -24.79
C ASP A 18 6.12 12.38 -24.20
N GLU A 19 5.85 11.10 -23.93
CA GLU A 19 4.62 10.69 -23.22
C GLU A 19 4.55 11.33 -21.83
N ARG A 20 5.64 11.26 -21.05
CA ARG A 20 5.69 11.84 -19.70
C ARG A 20 5.49 13.35 -19.66
N LYS A 21 5.95 14.06 -20.70
CA LYS A 21 5.70 15.50 -20.85
C LYS A 21 4.27 15.84 -21.21
N ALA A 22 3.60 14.93 -21.93
CA ALA A 22 2.24 15.16 -22.39
C ALA A 22 1.20 14.99 -21.29
N ASP A 23 1.37 13.99 -20.40
CA ASP A 23 0.33 13.60 -19.44
C ASP A 23 0.71 13.75 -17.97
N PHE A 24 2.00 13.89 -17.65
CA PHE A 24 2.53 13.90 -16.29
C PHE A 24 2.12 12.68 -15.45
N GLY A 25 1.79 11.56 -16.09
CA GLY A 25 1.48 10.28 -15.47
C GLY A 25 2.70 9.60 -14.83
N GLU A 26 2.53 8.43 -14.22
CA GLU A 26 3.62 7.69 -13.58
C GLU A 26 4.82 7.49 -14.50
N VAL A 27 6.02 7.62 -13.95
CA VAL A 27 7.28 7.57 -14.73
C VAL A 27 7.54 6.18 -15.30
N TYR A 28 7.22 5.14 -14.54
CA TYR A 28 7.49 3.76 -14.91
C TYR A 28 6.25 3.08 -15.47
N GLU A 29 6.48 2.21 -16.45
CA GLU A 29 5.48 1.27 -16.91
C GLU A 29 5.08 0.28 -15.82
N ASN A 30 4.06 -0.51 -16.09
CA ASN A 30 3.70 -1.61 -15.22
C ASN A 30 4.49 -2.86 -15.60
N PHE A 31 4.83 -3.69 -14.63
CA PHE A 31 5.33 -5.01 -14.95
C PHE A 31 4.28 -5.80 -15.73
N ILE A 32 4.74 -6.49 -16.77
CA ILE A 32 3.97 -7.57 -17.36
C ILE A 32 4.12 -8.83 -16.49
N LYS A 33 3.19 -9.75 -16.61
CA LYS A 33 3.12 -10.98 -15.81
C LYS A 33 4.45 -11.77 -15.76
N SER A 34 5.12 -11.94 -16.92
CA SER A 34 6.39 -12.65 -16.98
C SER A 34 7.48 -11.99 -16.15
N ASN A 35 7.62 -10.67 -16.25
CA ASN A 35 8.64 -9.91 -15.53
C ASN A 35 8.39 -9.93 -14.02
N ALA A 36 7.15 -9.76 -13.58
CA ALA A 36 6.80 -9.87 -12.17
C ALA A 36 7.16 -11.25 -11.60
N LYS A 37 6.82 -12.31 -12.33
CA LYS A 37 7.16 -13.71 -11.98
C LYS A 37 8.68 -13.94 -11.91
N GLU A 38 9.42 -13.48 -12.91
CA GLU A 38 10.88 -13.64 -12.98
C GLU A 38 11.56 -12.89 -11.85
N GLN A 39 11.22 -11.62 -11.64
CA GLN A 39 11.82 -10.80 -10.58
C GLN A 39 11.48 -11.36 -9.19
N SER A 40 10.27 -11.84 -8.96
CA SER A 40 9.89 -12.54 -7.73
C SER A 40 10.73 -13.81 -7.51
N SER A 41 11.02 -14.57 -8.56
CA SER A 41 11.80 -15.82 -8.49
C SER A 41 13.26 -15.62 -8.06
N ARG A 42 13.77 -14.39 -8.12
CA ARG A 42 15.10 -14.03 -7.63
C ARG A 42 15.22 -14.14 -6.10
N CYS A 43 14.10 -14.05 -5.37
CA CYS A 43 14.11 -14.12 -3.91
C CYS A 43 14.79 -15.39 -3.38
N SER A 44 15.70 -15.24 -2.42
CA SER A 44 16.43 -16.34 -1.78
C SER A 44 15.68 -17.02 -0.66
N GLN A 45 14.48 -16.55 -0.29
CA GLN A 45 13.68 -17.14 0.81
C GLN A 45 14.47 -17.27 2.11
N CYS A 46 15.05 -16.15 2.55
CA CYS A 46 15.95 -16.10 3.71
C CYS A 46 15.25 -16.58 5.00
N GLY A 47 15.95 -17.39 5.81
CA GLY A 47 15.47 -17.76 7.15
C GLY A 47 15.34 -16.57 8.11
N VAL A 48 16.16 -15.51 7.90
CA VAL A 48 16.00 -14.19 8.53
C VAL A 48 15.78 -13.17 7.43
N PRO A 49 14.53 -12.81 7.12
CA PRO A 49 14.21 -11.92 6.02
C PRO A 49 14.42 -10.46 6.41
N TYR A 50 15.61 -9.92 6.17
CA TYR A 50 15.92 -8.51 6.46
C TYR A 50 14.98 -7.53 5.75
N CYS A 51 14.47 -7.86 4.58
CA CYS A 51 13.43 -7.07 3.91
C CYS A 51 12.17 -6.92 4.78
N THR A 52 11.72 -7.96 5.47
CA THR A 52 10.61 -7.91 6.45
C THR A 52 11.01 -7.13 7.70
N VAL A 53 12.21 -7.36 8.23
CA VAL A 53 12.70 -6.70 9.45
C VAL A 53 12.77 -5.17 9.25
N HIS A 54 13.23 -4.72 8.09
CA HIS A 54 13.34 -3.29 7.77
C HIS A 54 12.06 -2.68 7.16
N CYS A 55 11.02 -3.46 6.96
CA CYS A 55 9.70 -2.94 6.60
C CYS A 55 9.00 -2.44 7.88
N PRO A 56 8.58 -1.16 7.98
CA PRO A 56 7.88 -0.66 9.17
C PRO A 56 6.59 -1.41 9.51
N LEU A 57 5.99 -2.08 8.51
CA LEU A 57 4.79 -2.90 8.67
C LEU A 57 5.11 -4.38 8.92
N HIS A 58 6.37 -4.77 8.95
CA HIS A 58 6.83 -6.17 9.04
C HIS A 58 6.11 -7.08 8.03
N ASN A 59 5.93 -6.59 6.80
CA ASN A 59 5.20 -7.30 5.76
C ASN A 59 5.89 -8.61 5.39
N HIS A 60 5.09 -9.64 5.10
CA HIS A 60 5.53 -11.00 4.78
C HIS A 60 6.11 -11.11 3.36
N ILE A 61 7.14 -10.29 3.08
CA ILE A 61 7.70 -10.08 1.73
C ILE A 61 8.15 -11.39 1.06
N PRO A 62 8.94 -12.27 1.68
CA PRO A 62 9.35 -13.51 1.04
C PRO A 62 8.18 -14.41 0.66
N ASP A 63 7.11 -14.43 1.46
CA ASP A 63 5.97 -15.32 1.24
C ASP A 63 5.18 -14.91 0.01
N TRP A 64 4.80 -13.64 -0.11
CA TRP A 64 4.08 -13.21 -1.30
C TRP A 64 4.97 -13.14 -2.55
N LEU A 65 6.30 -12.93 -2.42
CA LEU A 65 7.22 -13.08 -3.55
C LEU A 65 7.26 -14.53 -4.07
N LYS A 66 7.22 -15.51 -3.16
CA LYS A 66 7.13 -16.92 -3.55
C LYS A 66 5.84 -17.20 -4.34
N LEU A 67 4.72 -16.74 -3.82
CA LEU A 67 3.42 -16.91 -4.47
C LEU A 67 3.37 -16.21 -5.84
N ALA A 68 3.93 -15.00 -5.95
CA ALA A 68 4.03 -14.31 -7.23
C ALA A 68 4.94 -15.03 -8.23
N ALA A 69 6.04 -15.64 -7.78
CA ALA A 69 6.90 -16.47 -8.62
C ALA A 69 6.20 -17.76 -9.09
N GLU A 70 5.25 -18.27 -8.33
CA GLU A 70 4.41 -19.43 -8.63
C GLU A 70 3.14 -19.07 -9.45
N ASP A 71 2.95 -17.80 -9.81
CA ASP A 71 1.77 -17.28 -10.50
C ASP A 71 0.45 -17.36 -9.69
N ARG A 72 0.57 -17.39 -8.38
CA ARG A 72 -0.55 -17.39 -7.42
C ARG A 72 -0.81 -15.97 -6.91
N ILE A 73 -1.21 -15.09 -7.82
CA ILE A 73 -1.24 -13.63 -7.56
C ILE A 73 -2.32 -13.24 -6.56
N GLU A 74 -3.50 -13.88 -6.59
CA GLU A 74 -4.57 -13.60 -5.61
C GLU A 74 -4.12 -13.94 -4.18
N GLU A 75 -3.45 -15.06 -4.00
CA GLU A 75 -2.89 -15.45 -2.70
C GLU A 75 -1.75 -14.53 -2.29
N ALA A 76 -0.90 -14.12 -3.25
CA ALA A 76 0.16 -13.15 -2.99
C ALA A 76 -0.43 -11.81 -2.49
N TYR A 77 -1.52 -11.34 -3.11
CA TYR A 77 -2.24 -10.16 -2.63
C TYR A 77 -2.77 -10.37 -1.21
N SER A 78 -3.41 -11.48 -0.92
CA SER A 78 -3.95 -11.79 0.42
C SER A 78 -2.87 -11.72 1.50
N ILE A 79 -1.67 -12.24 1.23
CA ILE A 79 -0.54 -12.17 2.16
C ILE A 79 0.01 -10.75 2.25
N SER A 80 0.21 -10.06 1.13
CA SER A 80 0.72 -8.67 1.13
C SER A 80 -0.21 -7.73 1.89
N SER A 81 -1.52 -7.86 1.72
CA SER A 81 -2.53 -7.02 2.38
C SER A 81 -2.79 -7.39 3.83
N SER A 82 -2.29 -8.52 4.33
CA SER A 82 -2.54 -8.97 5.71
C SER A 82 -1.95 -8.05 6.78
N THR A 83 -0.87 -7.35 6.47
CA THR A 83 -0.21 -6.37 7.36
C THR A 83 -0.15 -4.97 6.75
N ASN A 84 -0.61 -4.78 5.51
CA ASN A 84 -0.52 -3.52 4.78
C ASN A 84 -1.87 -3.14 4.17
N ASN A 85 -2.48 -2.07 4.67
CA ASN A 85 -3.76 -1.57 4.17
C ASN A 85 -3.69 -0.95 2.76
N MET A 86 -2.51 -0.51 2.33
CA MET A 86 -2.31 0.22 1.07
C MET A 86 -1.05 -0.25 0.31
N PRO A 87 -0.99 -1.53 -0.09
CA PRO A 87 0.21 -2.04 -0.77
C PRO A 87 0.47 -1.35 -2.12
N GLU A 88 -0.57 -0.86 -2.82
CA GLU A 88 -0.41 -0.06 -4.04
C GLU A 88 0.33 1.26 -3.80
N ILE A 89 0.20 1.84 -2.62
CA ILE A 89 0.91 3.06 -2.24
C ILE A 89 2.35 2.72 -1.85
N CYS A 90 2.54 1.69 -1.03
CA CYS A 90 3.87 1.24 -0.61
C CYS A 90 4.73 0.85 -1.81
N GLY A 91 4.19 0.09 -2.76
CA GLY A 91 4.89 -0.31 -3.97
C GLY A 91 5.34 0.85 -4.86
N ARG A 92 4.70 2.04 -4.74
CA ARG A 92 5.00 3.23 -5.54
C ARG A 92 5.91 4.25 -4.86
N ILE A 93 5.71 4.49 -3.55
CA ILE A 93 6.29 5.67 -2.90
C ILE A 93 7.18 5.39 -1.68
N CYS A 94 7.20 4.16 -1.15
CA CYS A 94 8.15 3.82 -0.09
C CYS A 94 9.60 4.05 -0.56
N PRO A 95 10.49 4.52 0.30
CA PRO A 95 11.93 4.57 0.01
C PRO A 95 12.53 3.16 0.12
N GLN A 96 12.20 2.29 -0.84
CA GLN A 96 12.56 0.86 -0.81
C GLN A 96 14.08 0.65 -0.76
N ASP A 97 14.85 1.55 -1.36
CA ASP A 97 16.33 1.59 -1.32
C ASP A 97 16.90 1.74 0.09
N ARG A 98 16.13 2.28 1.03
CA ARG A 98 16.49 2.43 2.44
C ARG A 98 15.81 1.40 3.36
N LEU A 99 14.79 0.76 2.86
CA LEU A 99 13.95 -0.19 3.59
C LEU A 99 14.16 -1.63 3.06
N CYS A 100 13.12 -2.20 2.47
CA CYS A 100 13.11 -3.61 2.09
C CYS A 100 14.16 -3.98 1.02
N GLU A 101 14.29 -3.20 -0.05
CA GLU A 101 15.21 -3.49 -1.15
C GLU A 101 16.66 -3.25 -0.73
N GLY A 102 16.96 -2.11 -0.09
CA GLY A 102 18.32 -1.79 0.36
C GLY A 102 18.86 -2.73 1.45
N ASN A 103 17.97 -3.40 2.18
CA ASN A 103 18.34 -4.41 3.18
C ASN A 103 18.11 -5.85 2.70
N CYS A 104 17.89 -6.05 1.42
CA CYS A 104 17.79 -7.38 0.84
C CYS A 104 19.15 -8.09 0.91
N VAL A 105 19.17 -9.35 1.34
CA VAL A 105 20.40 -10.16 1.42
C VAL A 105 21.08 -10.25 0.05
N ILE A 106 20.31 -10.32 -1.02
CA ILE A 106 20.83 -10.39 -2.39
C ILE A 106 21.52 -9.07 -2.77
N GLU A 107 20.98 -7.91 -2.34
CA GLU A 107 21.64 -6.61 -2.50
C GLU A 107 22.99 -6.60 -1.80
N GLN A 108 23.01 -7.04 -0.56
CA GLN A 108 24.24 -7.11 0.24
C GLN A 108 25.30 -8.05 -0.34
N SER A 109 24.87 -9.04 -1.14
CA SER A 109 25.78 -9.95 -1.87
C SER A 109 26.26 -9.40 -3.20
N GLY A 110 25.85 -8.20 -3.60
CA GLY A 110 26.26 -7.55 -4.85
C GLY A 110 25.54 -8.01 -6.11
N HIS A 111 24.43 -8.75 -5.99
CA HIS A 111 23.64 -9.23 -7.14
C HIS A 111 22.44 -8.35 -7.48
N GLY A 112 22.25 -7.23 -6.79
CA GLY A 112 21.06 -6.39 -6.88
C GLY A 112 19.84 -7.03 -6.19
N SER A 113 19.04 -6.23 -5.49
CA SER A 113 17.87 -6.71 -4.73
C SER A 113 16.81 -7.35 -5.64
N VAL A 114 15.83 -8.00 -5.02
CA VAL A 114 14.53 -8.20 -5.67
C VAL A 114 13.85 -6.83 -5.82
N THR A 115 13.22 -6.57 -6.94
CA THR A 115 12.43 -5.33 -7.17
C THR A 115 11.09 -5.42 -6.45
N ILE A 116 11.17 -5.37 -5.11
CA ILE A 116 10.07 -5.68 -4.19
C ILE A 116 8.90 -4.73 -4.41
N GLY A 117 9.17 -3.42 -4.46
CA GLY A 117 8.12 -2.43 -4.66
C GLY A 117 7.39 -2.57 -6.00
N SER A 118 8.12 -2.84 -7.08
CA SER A 118 7.51 -3.02 -8.41
C SER A 118 6.63 -4.28 -8.48
N VAL A 119 7.02 -5.34 -7.77
CA VAL A 119 6.20 -6.56 -7.66
C VAL A 119 4.98 -6.32 -6.78
N GLU A 120 5.11 -5.63 -5.64
CA GLU A 120 3.99 -5.26 -4.77
C GLU A 120 2.96 -4.40 -5.51
N LYS A 121 3.43 -3.39 -6.29
CA LYS A 121 2.60 -2.60 -7.20
C LYS A 121 1.82 -3.51 -8.15
N TYR A 122 2.51 -4.41 -8.86
CA TYR A 122 1.91 -5.32 -9.82
C TYR A 122 0.83 -6.22 -9.19
N ILE A 123 1.13 -6.84 -8.05
CA ILE A 123 0.19 -7.72 -7.32
C ILE A 123 -1.09 -6.96 -6.98
N THR A 124 -0.94 -5.74 -6.46
CA THR A 124 -2.10 -4.97 -5.98
C THR A 124 -2.91 -4.38 -7.11
N ASP A 125 -2.26 -3.86 -8.16
CA ASP A 125 -2.95 -3.36 -9.34
C ASP A 125 -3.76 -4.49 -9.99
N LYS A 126 -3.16 -5.68 -10.11
CA LYS A 126 -3.84 -6.86 -10.63
C LYS A 126 -5.04 -7.26 -9.76
N ALA A 127 -4.92 -7.17 -8.43
CA ALA A 127 -6.01 -7.48 -7.52
C ALA A 127 -7.21 -6.51 -7.67
N PHE A 128 -6.96 -5.23 -7.99
CA PHE A 128 -8.02 -4.29 -8.34
C PHE A 128 -8.63 -4.57 -9.70
N GLU A 129 -7.81 -4.85 -10.73
CA GLU A 129 -8.26 -5.17 -12.08
C GLU A 129 -9.17 -6.40 -12.13
N GLU A 130 -8.81 -7.46 -11.42
CA GLU A 130 -9.56 -8.72 -11.37
C GLU A 130 -10.75 -8.66 -10.37
N GLY A 131 -10.91 -7.55 -9.64
CA GLY A 131 -12.01 -7.38 -8.68
C GLY A 131 -11.91 -8.26 -7.44
N TRP A 132 -10.71 -8.71 -7.06
CA TRP A 132 -10.50 -9.46 -5.81
C TRP A 132 -10.63 -8.56 -4.59
N ILE A 133 -10.34 -7.28 -4.72
CA ILE A 133 -10.51 -6.29 -3.66
C ILE A 133 -11.96 -5.85 -3.61
N LYS A 134 -12.70 -6.42 -2.66
CA LYS A 134 -14.12 -6.12 -2.44
C LYS A 134 -14.30 -5.29 -1.18
N PRO A 135 -15.29 -4.38 -1.15
CA PRO A 135 -15.64 -3.67 0.05
C PRO A 135 -15.85 -4.61 1.24
N LEU A 136 -15.47 -4.16 2.43
CA LEU A 136 -15.62 -4.95 3.65
C LEU A 136 -17.08 -5.29 3.91
N SER A 137 -17.37 -6.57 4.02
CA SER A 137 -18.65 -7.05 4.52
C SER A 137 -18.47 -7.45 5.97
N ILE A 138 -19.06 -6.68 6.89
CA ILE A 138 -18.92 -6.93 8.32
C ILE A 138 -20.01 -7.91 8.76
N ASP A 139 -19.60 -9.00 9.40
CA ASP A 139 -20.56 -9.94 10.00
C ASP A 139 -21.40 -9.20 11.06
N PRO A 140 -22.74 -9.23 10.96
CA PRO A 140 -23.62 -8.62 11.96
C PRO A 140 -23.32 -9.03 13.41
N LYS A 141 -22.70 -10.18 13.63
CA LYS A 141 -22.34 -10.65 14.97
C LYS A 141 -21.18 -9.89 15.60
N ILE A 142 -20.30 -9.28 14.76
CA ILE A 142 -19.16 -8.48 15.24
C ILE A 142 -19.44 -6.98 15.11
N GLU A 143 -20.51 -6.59 14.42
CA GLU A 143 -20.91 -5.18 14.30
C GLU A 143 -21.22 -4.62 15.70
N LYS A 144 -20.56 -3.49 16.02
CA LYS A 144 -20.67 -2.85 17.34
C LYS A 144 -21.55 -1.61 17.26
N ASP A 145 -22.37 -1.40 18.27
CA ASP A 145 -23.10 -0.13 18.42
C ASP A 145 -22.23 0.95 19.07
N LEU A 146 -21.00 1.06 18.57
CA LEU A 146 -20.01 2.05 18.99
C LEU A 146 -19.44 2.72 17.75
N SER A 147 -19.30 4.03 17.83
CA SER A 147 -18.68 4.84 16.77
C SER A 147 -17.31 5.38 17.18
N VAL A 148 -16.42 5.51 16.21
CA VAL A 148 -15.08 6.09 16.39
C VAL A 148 -14.93 7.23 15.41
N GLY A 149 -14.52 8.41 15.90
CA GLY A 149 -14.16 9.57 15.11
C GLY A 149 -12.65 9.61 14.91
N ILE A 150 -12.20 9.74 13.66
CA ILE A 150 -10.78 9.91 13.28
C ILE A 150 -10.62 11.30 12.72
N ILE A 151 -9.63 12.04 13.20
CA ILE A 151 -9.30 13.40 12.73
C ILE A 151 -8.10 13.28 11.79
N GLY A 152 -8.32 13.58 10.51
CA GLY A 152 -7.35 13.51 9.44
C GLY A 152 -7.56 12.30 8.52
N ALA A 153 -7.85 12.56 7.24
CA ALA A 153 -8.01 11.56 6.19
C ALA A 153 -6.71 11.30 5.40
N GLY A 154 -5.55 11.46 6.05
CA GLY A 154 -4.26 11.04 5.48
C GLY A 154 -4.02 9.54 5.63
N PRO A 155 -2.87 9.00 5.14
CA PRO A 155 -2.59 7.56 5.14
C PRO A 155 -2.80 6.88 6.50
N ALA A 156 -2.35 7.51 7.59
CA ALA A 156 -2.50 6.96 8.94
C ALA A 156 -3.98 6.85 9.36
N GLY A 157 -4.76 7.92 9.11
CA GLY A 157 -6.19 7.93 9.43
C GLY A 157 -6.97 6.92 8.58
N LEU A 158 -6.63 6.77 7.30
CA LEU A 158 -7.26 5.80 6.41
C LEU A 158 -6.97 4.35 6.84
N ALA A 159 -5.71 4.04 7.20
CA ALA A 159 -5.35 2.73 7.72
C ALA A 159 -6.07 2.42 9.05
N ALA A 160 -6.09 3.39 9.97
CA ALA A 160 -6.83 3.23 11.23
C ALA A 160 -8.34 3.02 10.99
N ALA A 161 -8.93 3.76 10.04
CA ALA A 161 -10.33 3.63 9.68
C ALA A 161 -10.68 2.23 9.18
N GLU A 162 -9.86 1.69 8.28
CA GLU A 162 -10.04 0.34 7.74
C GLU A 162 -9.93 -0.72 8.85
N GLU A 163 -8.90 -0.64 9.70
CA GLU A 163 -8.70 -1.61 10.77
C GLU A 163 -9.82 -1.56 11.83
N LEU A 164 -10.31 -0.38 12.17
CA LEU A 164 -11.44 -0.23 13.07
C LEU A 164 -12.73 -0.75 12.44
N ARG A 165 -12.93 -0.51 11.14
CA ARG A 165 -14.10 -1.04 10.43
C ARG A 165 -14.07 -2.57 10.36
N LYS A 166 -12.92 -3.18 10.07
CA LYS A 166 -12.75 -4.65 10.13
C LYS A 166 -13.11 -5.24 11.50
N LYS A 167 -12.93 -4.46 12.57
CA LYS A 167 -13.31 -4.85 13.95
C LYS A 167 -14.77 -4.56 14.30
N GLY A 168 -15.58 -4.12 13.36
CA GLY A 168 -17.02 -3.90 13.50
C GLY A 168 -17.40 -2.53 14.08
N TYR A 169 -16.51 -1.58 14.21
CA TYR A 169 -16.88 -0.22 14.65
C TYR A 169 -17.51 0.58 13.51
N LYS A 170 -18.47 1.46 13.85
CA LYS A 170 -18.91 2.54 12.97
C LYS A 170 -17.82 3.61 12.91
N VAL A 171 -17.31 3.93 11.73
CA VAL A 171 -16.15 4.80 11.59
C VAL A 171 -16.52 6.10 10.87
N HIS A 172 -16.12 7.22 11.46
CA HIS A 172 -16.29 8.56 10.91
C HIS A 172 -14.92 9.23 10.80
N VAL A 173 -14.54 9.64 9.60
CA VAL A 173 -13.26 10.32 9.32
C VAL A 173 -13.53 11.77 8.99
N TYR A 174 -12.91 12.68 9.73
CA TYR A 174 -13.07 14.14 9.54
C TYR A 174 -11.79 14.72 8.94
N ASP A 175 -11.92 15.51 7.90
CA ASP A 175 -10.79 16.23 7.33
C ASP A 175 -11.20 17.66 6.93
N ARG A 176 -10.25 18.59 7.08
CA ARG A 176 -10.44 20.00 6.71
C ARG A 176 -10.41 20.25 5.20
N HIS A 177 -9.84 19.33 4.43
CA HIS A 177 -9.73 19.44 2.99
C HIS A 177 -10.96 18.84 2.29
N ASP A 178 -11.09 19.14 1.01
CA ASP A 178 -12.20 18.72 0.16
C ASP A 178 -12.08 17.28 -0.36
N ARG A 179 -10.90 16.67 -0.23
CA ARG A 179 -10.64 15.27 -0.62
C ARG A 179 -9.86 14.52 0.44
N ALA A 180 -10.19 13.26 0.64
CA ALA A 180 -9.42 12.36 1.49
C ALA A 180 -8.15 11.87 0.77
N GLY A 181 -7.15 11.46 1.55
CA GLY A 181 -5.84 11.01 1.07
C GLY A 181 -4.67 11.83 1.63
N GLY A 182 -4.93 13.02 2.17
CA GLY A 182 -3.88 13.89 2.73
C GLY A 182 -2.74 14.12 1.74
N LEU A 183 -1.49 13.88 2.14
CA LEU A 183 -0.32 14.07 1.25
C LEU A 183 -0.33 13.18 0.01
N LEU A 184 -1.06 12.08 -0.02
CA LEU A 184 -1.22 11.26 -1.23
C LEU A 184 -1.91 12.04 -2.36
N ILE A 185 -2.83 12.94 -2.00
CA ILE A 185 -3.54 13.81 -2.94
C ILE A 185 -2.81 15.14 -3.10
N TYR A 186 -2.46 15.81 -1.99
CA TYR A 186 -2.01 17.22 -2.02
C TYR A 186 -0.49 17.40 -2.05
N GLY A 187 0.29 16.35 -1.73
CA GLY A 187 1.74 16.47 -1.57
C GLY A 187 2.56 15.69 -2.60
N ILE A 188 2.12 14.49 -2.98
CA ILE A 188 2.88 13.63 -3.89
C ILE A 188 2.54 13.99 -5.35
N PRO A 189 3.53 14.25 -6.21
CA PRO A 189 3.28 14.55 -7.62
C PRO A 189 2.68 13.38 -8.38
N ASN A 190 1.85 13.67 -9.40
CA ASN A 190 1.14 12.68 -10.19
C ASN A 190 2.09 11.67 -10.87
N PHE A 191 3.26 12.13 -11.30
CA PHE A 191 4.27 11.27 -11.94
C PHE A 191 4.91 10.20 -10.99
N LYS A 192 4.64 10.30 -9.69
CA LYS A 192 5.01 9.27 -8.69
C LYS A 192 3.82 8.44 -8.20
N LEU A 193 2.65 9.07 -8.12
CA LEU A 193 1.42 8.46 -7.65
C LEU A 193 0.24 9.16 -8.32
N GLU A 194 -0.35 8.49 -9.29
CA GLU A 194 -1.56 8.96 -9.96
C GLU A 194 -2.72 9.05 -8.98
N LYS A 195 -3.57 10.08 -9.13
CA LYS A 195 -4.62 10.37 -8.15
C LYS A 195 -5.77 9.36 -8.19
N ASP A 196 -6.04 8.80 -9.33
CA ASP A 196 -7.02 7.72 -9.51
C ASP A 196 -6.66 6.45 -8.71
N ILE A 197 -5.34 6.19 -8.49
CA ILE A 197 -4.89 5.12 -7.57
C ILE A 197 -5.37 5.39 -6.14
N VAL A 198 -5.31 6.63 -5.69
CA VAL A 198 -5.80 7.01 -4.36
C VAL A 198 -7.33 7.00 -4.34
N GLU A 199 -7.98 7.52 -5.36
CA GLU A 199 -9.44 7.60 -5.48
C GLU A 199 -10.09 6.20 -5.49
N ARG A 200 -9.49 5.22 -6.19
CA ARG A 200 -10.01 3.83 -6.14
C ARG A 200 -9.93 3.23 -4.73
N ARG A 201 -8.87 3.56 -3.95
CA ARG A 201 -8.78 3.13 -2.54
C ARG A 201 -9.83 3.84 -1.69
N MET A 202 -10.08 5.11 -1.95
CA MET A 202 -11.13 5.87 -1.25
C MET A 202 -12.50 5.27 -1.51
N SER A 203 -12.82 4.97 -2.78
CA SER A 203 -14.09 4.30 -3.15
C SER A 203 -14.26 2.95 -2.44
N TYR A 204 -13.18 2.16 -2.31
CA TYR A 204 -13.21 0.93 -1.53
C TYR A 204 -13.57 1.18 -0.06
N LEU A 205 -12.95 2.18 0.59
CA LEU A 205 -13.19 2.51 1.99
C LEU A 205 -14.62 3.04 2.23
N GLU A 206 -15.10 3.91 1.36
CA GLU A 206 -16.48 4.43 1.41
C GLU A 206 -17.51 3.30 1.27
N ASN A 207 -17.31 2.44 0.26
CA ASN A 207 -18.17 1.28 0.03
C ASN A 207 -18.07 0.23 1.16
N SER A 208 -17.03 0.29 1.98
CA SER A 208 -16.87 -0.52 3.20
C SER A 208 -17.63 0.04 4.42
N GLY A 209 -18.37 1.13 4.24
CA GLY A 209 -19.19 1.76 5.28
C GLY A 209 -18.40 2.69 6.22
N ILE A 210 -17.27 3.24 5.76
CA ILE A 210 -16.56 4.32 6.44
C ILE A 210 -17.14 5.66 5.97
N ASN A 211 -17.54 6.51 6.91
CA ASN A 211 -18.17 7.80 6.63
C ASN A 211 -17.13 8.92 6.63
N PHE A 212 -16.98 9.59 5.50
CA PHE A 212 -16.07 10.73 5.37
C PHE A 212 -16.81 12.05 5.52
N HIS A 213 -16.29 12.92 6.38
CA HIS A 213 -16.78 14.27 6.65
C HIS A 213 -15.68 15.26 6.24
N LEU A 214 -15.69 15.63 4.98
CA LEU A 214 -14.69 16.53 4.37
C LEU A 214 -15.11 17.99 4.56
N ASN A 215 -14.17 18.93 4.37
CA ASN A 215 -14.35 20.37 4.62
C ASN A 215 -14.74 20.69 6.08
N ILE A 216 -14.42 19.81 7.02
CA ILE A 216 -14.68 20.01 8.46
C ILE A 216 -13.36 20.21 9.19
N ASN A 217 -13.15 21.42 9.66
CA ASN A 217 -11.99 21.74 10.46
C ASN A 217 -12.28 21.51 11.95
N ILE A 218 -11.72 20.47 12.51
CA ILE A 218 -11.70 20.22 13.95
C ILE A 218 -10.64 21.15 14.55
N GLY A 219 -11.07 22.33 14.98
CA GLY A 219 -10.19 23.45 15.32
C GLY A 219 -9.79 23.52 16.79
N PRO A 220 -9.08 24.62 17.20
CA PRO A 220 -8.54 24.80 18.56
C PRO A 220 -9.58 24.70 19.67
N VAL A 221 -10.81 25.13 19.42
CA VAL A 221 -11.91 25.05 20.39
C VAL A 221 -12.34 23.60 20.65
N SER A 222 -12.24 22.73 19.63
CA SER A 222 -12.59 21.32 19.77
C SER A 222 -11.52 20.53 20.55
N TYR A 223 -10.26 20.94 20.50
CA TYR A 223 -9.16 20.30 21.25
C TYR A 223 -9.31 20.46 22.76
N THR A 224 -9.97 21.49 23.25
CA THR A 224 -10.21 21.66 24.69
C THR A 224 -11.24 20.68 25.25
N HIS A 225 -12.09 20.11 24.41
CA HIS A 225 -13.13 19.15 24.78
C HIS A 225 -12.79 17.71 24.38
N LEU A 226 -11.99 17.52 23.33
CA LEU A 226 -11.41 16.26 22.96
C LEU A 226 -10.08 16.13 23.71
N ARG A 227 -10.12 15.56 24.92
CA ARG A 227 -8.89 14.99 25.47
C ARG A 227 -8.49 13.85 24.53
N ALA A 228 -7.63 14.17 23.57
CA ALA A 228 -6.87 13.17 22.90
C ALA A 228 -6.14 12.40 24.01
N HIS A 229 -6.36 11.09 24.06
CA HIS A 229 -5.40 10.24 24.74
C HIS A 229 -4.13 10.30 23.89
N GLU A 230 -3.29 11.28 24.16
CA GLU A 230 -1.92 11.25 23.73
C GLU A 230 -1.33 10.02 24.39
N THR A 231 -1.16 8.96 23.62
CA THR A 231 -0.23 7.91 23.97
C THR A 231 1.15 8.55 23.88
N LEU A 232 1.62 9.06 25.00
CA LEU A 232 3.02 9.35 25.20
C LEU A 232 3.76 8.02 25.01
N ALA A 233 4.40 7.87 23.87
CA ALA A 233 5.40 6.86 23.66
C ALA A 233 6.74 7.34 24.17
#